data_3390050bd5359512999a328b3f2a70cf
#
_entry.id   3390050bd5359512999a328b3f2a70cf
#
_cell.length_a   1.000
_cell.length_b   1.000
_cell.length_c   1.000
_cell.angle_alpha   90.00
_cell.angle_beta   90.00
_cell.angle_gamma   90.00
#
_symmetry.space_group_name_H-M   'P 1'
#
loop_
_entity.id
_entity.type
_entity.pdbx_description
1 polymer ?
#
loop_
_entity_poly.entity_id
_entity_poly.type
_entity_poly.pdbx_seq_one_letter_code
_entity_poly.pdbx_strand_id
1 'polypeptide(L)'
;MDRLEFWPDYGGALLWGEAGERLELDSLSLPEAVRHEAAGWIDRYDDSKLPWEPTRDDAWLADGRRLFAALHAALAVLGIELVAGEDHWLPD
;
A
#
# COMPACT_ATOMS: atom_id res chain seq x y z
N MET A 1 0.48 5.06 -17.38
CA MET A 1 0.93 4.98 -15.98
C MET A 1 1.60 3.62 -15.80
N ASP A 2 2.93 3.63 -15.64
CA ASP A 2 3.71 2.38 -15.70
C ASP A 2 4.23 1.93 -14.34
N ARG A 3 4.32 2.85 -13.38
CA ARG A 3 4.88 2.56 -12.06
C ARG A 3 4.16 3.33 -10.98
N LEU A 4 3.87 2.64 -9.87
CA LEU A 4 3.31 3.25 -8.66
C LEU A 4 4.19 2.90 -7.47
N GLU A 5 4.14 3.75 -6.46
CA GLU A 5 4.87 3.56 -5.20
C GLU A 5 3.87 3.31 -4.07
N PHE A 6 4.21 2.37 -3.20
CA PHE A 6 3.38 2.00 -2.06
C PHE A 6 3.98 2.57 -0.77
N TRP A 7 3.23 3.41 -0.09
CA TRP A 7 3.55 3.81 1.28
C TRP A 7 2.30 4.47 1.89
N PRO A 8 2.03 4.21 3.18
CA PRO A 8 0.83 4.75 3.83
C PRO A 8 0.99 6.21 4.22
N ASP A 9 -0.13 6.94 4.18
CA ASP A 9 -0.22 8.29 4.70
C ASP A 9 -1.64 8.52 5.20
N TYR A 10 -1.85 9.63 5.88
CA TYR A 10 -3.17 10.00 6.37
C TYR A 10 -4.10 10.35 5.21
N GLY A 11 -5.41 10.27 5.47
CA GLY A 11 -6.40 10.57 4.46
C GLY A 11 -6.68 9.44 3.48
N GLY A 12 -6.24 8.20 3.80
CA GLY A 12 -6.50 7.04 2.96
C GLY A 12 -5.53 6.86 1.79
N ALA A 13 -4.43 7.60 1.77
CA ALA A 13 -3.45 7.53 0.69
C ALA A 13 -2.48 6.37 0.92
N LEU A 14 -2.30 5.50 -0.09
CA LEU A 14 -1.31 4.43 -0.05
C LEU A 14 -0.66 4.14 -1.40
N LEU A 15 -1.20 4.65 -2.50
CA LEU A 15 -0.62 4.50 -3.84
C LEU A 15 -0.28 5.87 -4.40
N TRP A 16 0.93 6.00 -4.92
CA TRP A 16 1.49 7.27 -5.37
C TRP A 16 2.08 7.10 -6.77
N GLY A 17 1.85 8.09 -7.63
CA GLY A 17 2.43 8.12 -8.96
C GLY A 17 3.86 8.61 -8.97
N GLU A 18 4.48 8.59 -10.17
CA GLU A 18 5.89 8.96 -10.33
C GLU A 18 6.18 10.42 -10.00
N ALA A 19 5.19 11.28 -10.14
CA ALA A 19 5.32 12.70 -9.79
C ALA A 19 4.89 13.00 -8.34
N GLY A 20 4.66 11.97 -7.53
CA GLY A 20 4.23 12.13 -6.15
C GLY A 20 2.73 12.37 -5.99
N GLU A 21 1.96 12.23 -7.07
CA GLU A 21 0.51 12.41 -7.01
C GLU A 21 -0.16 11.22 -6.35
N ARG A 22 -1.15 11.52 -5.50
CA ARG A 22 -1.98 10.52 -4.85
C ARG A 22 -2.92 9.87 -5.86
N LEU A 23 -3.05 8.55 -5.78
CA LEU A 23 -4.00 7.80 -6.61
C LEU A 23 -5.07 7.17 -5.73
N GLU A 24 -6.33 7.31 -6.17
CA GLU A 24 -7.45 6.69 -5.48
C GLU A 24 -7.55 5.22 -5.88
N LEU A 25 -7.85 4.36 -4.89
CA LEU A 25 -8.05 2.93 -5.17
C LEU A 25 -9.15 2.68 -6.18
N ASP A 26 -10.20 3.51 -6.15
CA ASP A 26 -11.34 3.38 -7.06
C ASP A 26 -11.01 3.76 -8.50
N SER A 27 -9.90 4.46 -8.72
CA SER A 27 -9.49 4.85 -10.07
C SER A 27 -8.78 3.70 -10.80
N LEU A 28 -8.51 2.60 -10.12
CA LEU A 28 -7.81 1.44 -10.66
C LEU A 28 -8.75 0.24 -10.73
N SER A 29 -8.59 -0.59 -11.75
CA SER A 29 -9.40 -1.79 -11.93
C SER A 29 -8.89 -2.95 -11.08
N LEU A 30 -8.87 -2.74 -9.76
CA LEU A 30 -8.41 -3.75 -8.82
C LEU A 30 -9.53 -4.75 -8.49
N PRO A 31 -9.19 -6.02 -8.18
CA PRO A 31 -10.18 -6.95 -7.64
C PRO A 31 -10.82 -6.35 -6.37
N GLU A 32 -12.13 -6.55 -6.23
CA GLU A 32 -12.87 -5.95 -5.11
C GLU A 32 -12.30 -6.36 -3.75
N ALA A 33 -11.90 -7.62 -3.60
CA ALA A 33 -11.33 -8.12 -2.35
C ALA A 33 -10.04 -7.38 -1.99
N VAL A 34 -9.17 -7.13 -2.96
CA VAL A 34 -7.90 -6.42 -2.76
C VAL A 34 -8.17 -4.96 -2.41
N ARG A 35 -9.10 -4.33 -3.14
CA ARG A 35 -9.47 -2.94 -2.87
C ARG A 35 -10.05 -2.78 -1.47
N HIS A 36 -10.92 -3.69 -1.06
CA HIS A 36 -11.55 -3.67 0.25
C HIS A 36 -10.51 -3.84 1.37
N GLU A 37 -9.59 -4.79 1.19
CA GLU A 37 -8.50 -5.01 2.15
C GLU A 37 -7.60 -3.78 2.28
N ALA A 38 -7.25 -3.19 1.14
CA ALA A 38 -6.42 -1.98 1.12
C ALA A 38 -7.10 -0.82 1.85
N ALA A 39 -8.38 -0.60 1.58
CA ALA A 39 -9.14 0.47 2.22
C ALA A 39 -9.22 0.28 3.73
N GLY A 40 -9.46 -0.95 4.18
CA GLY A 40 -9.52 -1.26 5.62
C GLY A 40 -8.17 -1.09 6.31
N TRP A 41 -7.09 -1.51 5.64
CA TRP A 41 -5.75 -1.40 6.20
C TRP A 41 -5.31 0.06 6.35
N ILE A 42 -5.49 0.86 5.30
CA ILE A 42 -5.07 2.28 5.33
C ILE A 42 -5.95 3.12 6.26
N ASP A 43 -7.20 2.72 6.46
CA ASP A 43 -8.11 3.40 7.38
C ASP A 43 -7.61 3.31 8.83
N ARG A 44 -6.82 2.28 9.15
CA ARG A 44 -6.24 2.07 10.48
C ARG A 44 -4.85 2.67 10.62
N TYR A 45 -4.37 3.40 9.61
CA TYR A 45 -3.04 3.98 9.64
C TYR A 45 -2.89 5.01 10.76
N ASP A 46 -1.77 4.89 11.48
CA ASP A 46 -1.31 5.87 12.46
C ASP A 46 0.22 5.79 12.43
N ASP A 47 0.89 6.92 12.36
CA ASP A 47 2.34 6.95 12.25
C ASP A 47 3.05 6.35 13.47
N SER A 48 2.37 6.25 14.62
CA SER A 48 2.89 5.57 15.80
C SER A 48 3.04 4.06 15.63
N LYS A 49 2.44 3.48 14.58
CA LYS A 49 2.53 2.04 14.25
C LYS A 49 3.74 1.68 13.39
N LEU A 50 4.47 2.67 12.91
CA LEU A 50 5.58 2.46 11.98
C LEU A 50 6.76 1.75 12.67
N PRO A 51 7.64 1.04 11.90
CA PRO A 51 8.63 0.13 12.50
C PRO A 51 9.67 0.80 13.39
N TRP A 52 9.92 2.09 13.17
CA TRP A 52 10.91 2.84 13.98
C TRP A 52 10.31 3.44 15.25
N GLU A 53 9.00 3.26 15.45
CA GLU A 53 8.33 3.79 16.62
C GLU A 53 8.29 2.78 17.76
N PRO A 54 8.40 3.22 19.04
CA PRO A 54 8.29 2.29 20.16
C PRO A 54 6.92 1.64 20.29
N THR A 55 5.89 2.27 19.70
CA THR A 55 4.52 1.78 19.69
C THR A 55 4.17 1.05 18.41
N ARG A 56 5.16 0.60 17.64
CA ARG A 56 4.93 -0.08 16.36
C ARG A 56 3.93 -1.23 16.52
N ASP A 57 3.11 -1.40 15.50
CA ASP A 57 2.12 -2.48 15.45
C ASP A 57 2.59 -3.56 14.47
N ASP A 58 3.21 -4.61 15.00
CA ASP A 58 3.79 -5.67 14.18
C ASP A 58 2.73 -6.41 13.35
N ALA A 59 1.51 -6.55 13.87
CA ALA A 59 0.42 -7.19 13.13
C ALA A 59 -0.03 -6.33 11.95
N TRP A 60 -0.19 -5.03 12.18
CA TRP A 60 -0.56 -4.09 11.11
C TRP A 60 0.54 -4.01 10.03
N LEU A 61 1.80 -4.03 10.45
CA LEU A 61 2.94 -4.03 9.53
C LEU A 61 2.98 -5.31 8.70
N ALA A 62 2.72 -6.47 9.31
CA ALA A 62 2.66 -7.74 8.59
C ALA A 62 1.52 -7.76 7.59
N ASP A 63 0.36 -7.20 7.96
CA ASP A 63 -0.78 -7.05 7.05
C ASP A 63 -0.41 -6.15 5.87
N GLY A 64 0.36 -5.09 6.11
CA GLY A 64 0.84 -4.19 5.06
C GLY A 64 1.74 -4.88 4.05
N ARG A 65 2.63 -5.75 4.51
CA ARG A 65 3.48 -6.53 3.62
C ARG A 65 2.67 -7.51 2.76
N ARG A 66 1.67 -8.16 3.34
CA ARG A 66 0.77 -9.04 2.57
C ARG A 66 -0.04 -8.25 1.56
N LEU A 67 -0.53 -7.08 1.97
CA LEU A 67 -1.28 -6.19 1.08
C LEU A 67 -0.40 -5.71 -0.07
N PHE A 68 0.84 -5.34 0.20
CA PHE A 68 1.78 -4.96 -0.85
C PHE A 68 1.91 -6.07 -1.89
N ALA A 69 2.10 -7.32 -1.46
CA ALA A 69 2.22 -8.45 -2.37
C ALA A 69 0.95 -8.65 -3.22
N ALA A 70 -0.22 -8.51 -2.60
CA ALA A 70 -1.49 -8.65 -3.31
C ALA A 70 -1.70 -7.53 -4.33
N LEU A 71 -1.38 -6.29 -3.95
CA LEU A 71 -1.45 -5.14 -4.86
C LEU A 71 -0.45 -5.26 -5.99
N HIS A 72 0.77 -5.70 -5.69
CA HIS A 72 1.80 -5.91 -6.68
C HIS A 72 1.33 -6.89 -7.77
N ALA A 73 0.74 -8.01 -7.36
CA ALA A 73 0.22 -9.01 -8.30
C ALA A 73 -0.96 -8.47 -9.11
N ALA A 74 -1.91 -7.78 -8.46
CA ALA A 74 -3.08 -7.24 -9.14
C ALA A 74 -2.71 -6.15 -10.15
N LEU A 75 -1.79 -5.27 -9.80
CA LEU A 75 -1.33 -4.20 -10.68
C LEU A 75 -0.51 -4.73 -11.84
N ALA A 76 0.26 -5.81 -11.64
CA ALA A 76 1.01 -6.44 -12.72
C ALA A 76 0.09 -6.91 -13.85
N VAL A 77 -1.09 -7.39 -13.53
CA VAL A 77 -2.09 -7.79 -14.54
C VAL A 77 -2.50 -6.59 -15.40
N LEU A 78 -2.48 -5.39 -14.84
CA LEU A 78 -2.82 -4.15 -15.53
C LEU A 78 -1.60 -3.52 -16.24
N GLY A 79 -0.44 -4.18 -16.18
CA GLY A 79 0.78 -3.64 -16.76
C GLY A 79 1.45 -2.55 -15.92
N ILE A 80 1.14 -2.50 -14.63
CA ILE A 80 1.67 -1.49 -13.71
C ILE A 80 2.63 -2.15 -12.72
N GLU A 81 3.84 -1.61 -12.59
CA GLU A 81 4.80 -2.04 -11.59
C GLU A 81 4.54 -1.32 -10.27
N LEU A 82 4.43 -2.08 -9.18
CA LEU A 82 4.33 -1.50 -7.84
C LEU A 82 5.67 -1.65 -7.13
N VAL A 83 6.22 -0.54 -6.64
CA VAL A 83 7.46 -0.55 -5.86
C VAL A 83 7.15 -0.12 -4.43
N ALA A 84 7.93 -0.65 -3.48
CA ALA A 84 7.81 -0.27 -2.09
C ALA A 84 8.52 1.06 -1.85
N GLY A 85 7.85 2.00 -1.21
CA GLY A 85 8.46 3.27 -0.83
C GLY A 85 9.51 3.09 0.27
N GLU A 86 9.34 2.04 1.09
CA GLU A 86 10.26 1.69 2.16
C GLU A 86 10.52 0.19 2.12
N ASP A 87 11.74 -0.22 2.47
CA ASP A 87 12.15 -1.63 2.40
C ASP A 87 11.31 -2.56 3.28
N HIS A 88 10.78 -2.05 4.39
CA HIS A 88 10.00 -2.87 5.31
C HIS A 88 8.66 -3.35 4.73
N TRP A 89 8.21 -2.80 3.60
CA TRP A 89 7.02 -3.29 2.90
C TRP A 89 7.32 -4.46 1.97
N LEU A 90 8.58 -4.72 1.66
CA LEU A 90 8.96 -5.83 0.80
C LEU A 90 8.72 -7.16 1.53
N PRO A 91 8.21 -8.19 0.83
CA PRO A 91 8.08 -9.51 1.42
C PRO A 91 9.46 -10.11 1.71
N ASP A 92 9.51 -10.94 2.74
CA ASP A 92 10.75 -11.66 3.11
C ASP A 92 11.15 -12.71 2.07
#